data_f1f622bc0122d53efb868d59b6bc70a0
#
_entry.id   f1f622bc0122d53efb868d59b6bc70a0
#
_cell.length_a   1.000
_cell.length_b   1.000
_cell.length_c   1.000
_cell.angle_alpha   90.00
_cell.angle_beta   90.00
_cell.angle_gamma   90.00
#
_symmetry.space_group_name_H-M   'P 1'
#
loop_
_entity.id
_entity.type
_entity.pdbx_description
1 polymer ?
#
loop_
_entity_poly.entity_id
_entity_poly.type
_entity_poly.pdbx_seq_one_letter_code
_entity_poly.pdbx_strand_id
1 'polypeptide(L)'
;MDWAALVKELVTLFVVIDPVGSVPVFLFAVQHVPRKLHRLFALRAVAIAAVVLLAFLAGGPFLLETLGLRLGSFQIAGGIILFVFAMTMIFGESKPLREIEEAERDHLAGAVFPLAMPSIASPGAMLAVVILTDNHTESLADQAT
;
A
#
# COMPACT_ATOMS: atom_id res chain seq x y z
N MET A 1 11.46 18.39 17.39
CA MET A 1 10.45 17.67 16.58
C MET A 1 9.81 18.70 15.67
N ASP A 2 10.04 18.58 14.39
CA ASP A 2 9.45 19.50 13.40
C ASP A 2 8.03 19.07 13.08
N TRP A 3 7.05 19.76 13.68
CA TRP A 3 5.63 19.48 13.46
C TRP A 3 5.22 19.61 12.00
N ALA A 4 5.86 20.51 11.25
CA ALA A 4 5.55 20.72 9.84
C ALA A 4 5.98 19.50 8.99
N ALA A 5 7.16 18.96 9.28
CA ALA A 5 7.65 17.73 8.64
C ALA A 5 6.72 16.54 8.94
N LEU A 6 6.36 16.35 10.21
CA LEU A 6 5.49 15.26 10.64
C LEU A 6 4.10 15.32 9.98
N VAL A 7 3.52 16.51 9.91
CA VAL A 7 2.23 16.73 9.22
C VAL A 7 2.34 16.42 7.73
N LYS A 8 3.42 16.87 7.09
CA LYS A 8 3.68 16.59 5.67
C LYS A 8 3.76 15.09 5.40
N GLU A 9 4.48 14.35 6.23
CA GLU A 9 4.63 12.89 6.10
C GLU A 9 3.30 12.17 6.30
N LEU A 10 2.54 12.54 7.34
CA LEU A 10 1.21 11.99 7.59
C LEU A 10 0.25 12.25 6.42
N VAL A 11 0.24 13.49 5.90
CA VAL A 11 -0.58 13.83 4.73
C VAL A 11 -0.16 13.04 3.51
N THR A 12 1.16 12.91 3.28
CA THR A 12 1.68 12.11 2.16
C THR A 12 1.23 10.65 2.26
N LEU A 13 1.40 10.03 3.43
CA LEU A 13 0.95 8.65 3.66
C LEU A 13 -0.56 8.51 3.48
N PHE A 14 -1.34 9.44 4.03
CA PHE A 14 -2.79 9.42 3.89
C PHE A 14 -3.24 9.50 2.44
N VAL A 15 -2.62 10.38 1.65
CA VAL A 15 -2.93 10.54 0.21
C VAL A 15 -2.53 9.29 -0.58
N VAL A 16 -1.36 8.70 -0.29
CA VAL A 16 -0.83 7.56 -1.07
C VAL A 16 -1.53 6.24 -0.71
N ILE A 17 -1.90 6.05 0.55
CA ILE A 17 -2.71 4.89 0.99
C ILE A 17 -4.13 4.97 0.41
N ASP A 18 -4.60 6.21 0.13
CA ASP A 18 -5.90 6.49 -0.49
C ASP A 18 -7.07 5.75 0.19
N PRO A 19 -7.39 6.08 1.44
CA PRO A 19 -8.49 5.43 2.14
C PRO A 19 -9.85 5.68 1.48
N VAL A 20 -9.99 6.79 0.74
CA VAL A 20 -11.23 7.12 0.03
C VAL A 20 -11.42 6.21 -1.18
N GLY A 21 -10.37 6.00 -1.97
CA GLY A 21 -10.37 5.06 -3.10
C GLY A 21 -10.49 3.60 -2.68
N SER A 22 -10.09 3.25 -1.46
CA SER A 22 -10.25 1.90 -0.91
C SER A 22 -11.70 1.58 -0.52
N VAL A 23 -12.58 2.58 -0.29
CA VAL A 23 -13.99 2.34 0.09
C VAL A 23 -14.77 1.60 -1.01
N PRO A 24 -14.76 2.01 -2.28
CA PRO A 24 -15.41 1.26 -3.35
C PRO A 24 -14.90 -0.18 -3.47
N VAL A 25 -13.59 -0.38 -3.35
CA VAL A 25 -12.97 -1.71 -3.39
C VAL A 25 -13.47 -2.57 -2.23
N PHE A 26 -13.56 -2.01 -1.02
CA PHE A 26 -14.13 -2.70 0.14
C PHE A 26 -15.59 -3.08 -0.09
N LEU A 27 -16.42 -2.15 -0.53
CA LEU A 27 -17.85 -2.39 -0.78
C LEU A 27 -18.05 -3.50 -1.81
N PHE A 28 -17.22 -3.52 -2.84
CA PHE A 28 -17.23 -4.57 -3.85
C PHE A 28 -16.78 -5.92 -3.27
N ALA A 29 -15.69 -5.95 -2.52
CA ALA A 29 -15.13 -7.18 -1.95
C ALA A 29 -16.06 -7.83 -0.91
N VAL A 30 -16.93 -7.06 -0.23
CA VAL A 30 -17.86 -7.59 0.78
C VAL A 30 -19.26 -7.92 0.25
N GLN A 31 -19.53 -7.78 -1.05
CA GLN A 31 -20.88 -7.98 -1.61
C GLN A 31 -21.47 -9.34 -1.26
N HIS A 32 -20.66 -10.41 -1.28
CA HIS A 32 -21.08 -11.79 -0.98
C HIS A 32 -20.72 -12.22 0.46
N VAL A 33 -20.18 -11.33 1.27
CA VAL A 33 -19.79 -11.60 2.66
C VAL A 33 -20.96 -11.25 3.60
N PRO A 34 -21.33 -12.13 4.54
CA PRO A 34 -22.34 -11.80 5.54
C PRO A 34 -21.99 -10.53 6.33
N ARG A 35 -22.96 -9.64 6.54
CA ARG A 35 -22.76 -8.35 7.23
C ARG A 35 -22.07 -8.47 8.59
N LYS A 36 -22.29 -9.59 9.29
CA LYS A 36 -21.66 -9.88 10.59
C LYS A 36 -20.13 -10.00 10.49
N LEU A 37 -19.62 -10.37 9.32
CA LEU A 37 -18.19 -10.58 9.06
C LEU A 37 -17.50 -9.36 8.45
N HIS A 38 -18.24 -8.30 8.06
CA HIS A 38 -17.64 -7.12 7.42
C HIS A 38 -16.57 -6.46 8.29
N ARG A 39 -16.78 -6.39 9.62
CA ARG A 39 -15.76 -5.84 10.54
C ARG A 39 -14.51 -6.70 10.61
N LEU A 40 -14.69 -8.02 10.69
CA LEU A 40 -13.56 -8.96 10.69
C LEU A 40 -12.80 -8.92 9.37
N PHE A 41 -13.52 -8.82 8.26
CA PHE A 41 -12.95 -8.66 6.93
C PHE A 41 -12.10 -7.39 6.83
N ALA A 42 -12.65 -6.23 7.22
CA ALA A 42 -11.92 -4.96 7.22
C ALA A 42 -10.70 -5.01 8.14
N LEU A 43 -10.84 -5.55 9.36
CA LEU A 43 -9.75 -5.65 10.31
C LEU A 43 -8.61 -6.53 9.77
N ARG A 44 -8.95 -7.67 9.15
CA ARG A 44 -7.97 -8.56 8.52
C ARG A 44 -7.25 -7.87 7.37
N ALA A 45 -7.96 -7.15 6.51
CA ALA A 45 -7.36 -6.40 5.41
C ALA A 45 -6.39 -5.32 5.91
N VAL A 46 -6.81 -4.53 6.89
CA VAL A 46 -5.96 -3.48 7.49
C VAL A 46 -4.75 -4.08 8.19
N ALA A 47 -4.92 -5.17 8.93
CA ALA A 47 -3.81 -5.85 9.61
C ALA A 47 -2.76 -6.37 8.62
N ILE A 48 -3.20 -7.01 7.53
CA ILE A 48 -2.29 -7.51 6.49
C ILE A 48 -1.58 -6.35 5.80
N ALA A 49 -2.32 -5.30 5.41
CA ALA A 49 -1.74 -4.12 4.79
C ALA A 49 -0.71 -3.45 5.73
N ALA A 50 -1.03 -3.32 7.02
CA ALA A 50 -0.11 -2.77 8.01
C ALA A 50 1.16 -3.62 8.14
N VAL A 51 1.06 -4.95 8.20
CA VAL A 51 2.22 -5.84 8.24
C VAL A 51 3.10 -5.67 7.01
N VAL A 52 2.50 -5.61 5.81
CA VAL A 52 3.24 -5.39 4.58
C VAL A 52 3.94 -4.04 4.57
N LEU A 53 3.25 -2.97 4.92
CA LEU A 53 3.85 -1.62 4.95
C LEU A 53 4.94 -1.50 6.02
N LEU A 54 4.75 -2.11 7.19
CA LEU A 54 5.78 -2.14 8.24
C LEU A 54 7.00 -2.97 7.82
N ALA A 55 6.81 -4.06 7.07
CA ALA A 55 7.91 -4.83 6.52
C ALA A 55 8.72 -4.01 5.50
N PHE A 56 8.05 -3.22 4.66
CA PHE A 56 8.71 -2.29 3.74
C PHE A 56 9.36 -1.12 4.47
N LEU A 57 8.76 -0.61 5.54
CA LEU A 57 9.34 0.43 6.38
C LEU A 57 10.65 -0.02 7.02
N ALA A 58 10.66 -1.22 7.60
CA ALA A 58 11.83 -1.75 8.32
C ALA A 58 12.90 -2.33 7.40
N GLY A 59 12.50 -2.98 6.32
CA GLY A 59 13.39 -3.74 5.45
C GLY A 59 13.66 -3.10 4.09
N GLY A 60 12.91 -2.06 3.71
CA GLY A 60 13.03 -1.45 2.40
C GLY A 60 14.42 -0.88 2.09
N PRO A 61 14.99 -0.03 2.95
CA PRO A 61 16.35 0.48 2.75
C PRO A 61 17.41 -0.62 2.67
N PHE A 62 17.35 -1.59 3.58
CA PHE A 62 18.26 -2.75 3.59
C PHE A 62 18.14 -3.58 2.30
N LEU A 63 16.94 -3.77 1.79
CA LEU A 63 16.70 -4.48 0.55
C LEU A 63 17.32 -3.75 -0.64
N LEU A 64 17.14 -2.43 -0.71
CA LEU A 64 17.71 -1.59 -1.76
C LEU A 64 19.25 -1.63 -1.74
N GLU A 65 19.85 -1.53 -0.57
CA GLU A 65 21.28 -1.59 -0.35
C GLU A 65 21.86 -2.96 -0.78
N THR A 66 21.23 -4.05 -0.32
CA THR A 66 21.65 -5.43 -0.63
C THR A 66 21.57 -5.73 -2.12
N LEU A 67 20.56 -5.19 -2.81
CA LEU A 67 20.40 -5.35 -4.25
C LEU A 67 21.25 -4.35 -5.06
N GLY A 68 21.96 -3.43 -4.41
CA GLY A 68 22.73 -2.38 -5.06
C GLY A 68 21.85 -1.39 -5.85
N LEU A 69 20.59 -1.27 -5.49
CA LEU A 69 19.63 -0.39 -6.15
C LEU A 69 19.69 1.01 -5.56
N ARG A 70 19.83 2.01 -6.42
CA ARG A 70 19.74 3.40 -6.02
C ARG A 70 18.27 3.76 -5.77
N LEU A 71 17.98 4.53 -4.72
CA LEU A 71 16.64 5.00 -4.40
C LEU A 71 15.96 5.68 -5.61
N GLY A 72 16.70 6.52 -6.36
CA GLY A 72 16.18 7.15 -7.58
C GLY A 72 15.72 6.17 -8.65
N SER A 73 16.43 5.06 -8.85
CA SER A 73 16.02 4.00 -9.77
C SER A 73 14.75 3.30 -9.28
N PHE A 74 14.64 3.08 -7.97
CA PHE A 74 13.45 2.51 -7.34
C PHE A 74 12.23 3.44 -7.48
N GLN A 75 12.43 4.75 -7.29
CA GLN A 75 11.40 5.76 -7.48
C GLN A 75 10.86 5.78 -8.92
N ILE A 76 11.76 5.74 -9.91
CA ILE A 76 11.38 5.71 -11.33
C ILE A 76 10.59 4.43 -11.65
N ALA A 77 11.10 3.27 -11.23
CA ALA A 77 10.44 1.99 -11.46
C ALA A 77 9.06 1.94 -10.76
N GLY A 78 8.99 2.38 -9.51
CA GLY A 78 7.75 2.47 -8.75
C GLY A 78 6.74 3.43 -9.39
N GLY A 79 7.19 4.59 -9.89
CA GLY A 79 6.37 5.54 -10.62
C GLY A 79 5.79 4.95 -11.91
N ILE A 80 6.57 4.19 -12.66
CA ILE A 80 6.10 3.48 -13.87
C ILE A 80 5.07 2.42 -13.50
N ILE A 81 5.31 1.62 -12.47
CA ILE A 81 4.35 0.60 -11.99
C ILE A 81 3.03 1.26 -11.58
N LEU A 82 3.10 2.35 -10.82
CA LEU A 82 1.91 3.12 -10.42
C LEU A 82 1.15 3.69 -11.61
N PHE A 83 1.87 4.21 -12.59
CA PHE A 83 1.27 4.72 -13.82
C PHE A 83 0.53 3.61 -14.58
N VAL A 84 1.17 2.45 -14.78
CA VAL A 84 0.54 1.29 -15.43
C VAL A 84 -0.68 0.83 -14.64
N PHE A 85 -0.57 0.75 -13.30
CA PHE A 85 -1.68 0.37 -12.43
C PHE A 85 -2.85 1.35 -12.53
N ALA A 86 -2.59 2.66 -12.50
CA ALA A 86 -3.61 3.68 -12.69
C ALA A 86 -4.29 3.57 -14.07
N MET A 87 -3.52 3.31 -15.12
CA MET A 87 -4.06 3.07 -16.48
C MET A 87 -4.98 1.85 -16.50
N THR A 88 -4.60 0.76 -15.83
CA THR A 88 -5.47 -0.43 -15.74
C THR A 88 -6.75 -0.18 -14.97
N MET A 89 -6.74 0.69 -13.95
CA MET A 89 -7.96 1.08 -13.23
C MET A 89 -8.88 1.97 -14.06
N ILE A 90 -8.32 2.86 -14.89
CA ILE A 90 -9.11 3.82 -15.70
C ILE A 90 -9.66 3.15 -16.95
N PHE A 91 -8.86 2.36 -17.64
CA PHE A 91 -9.18 1.80 -18.96
C PHE A 91 -9.42 0.28 -18.95
N GLY A 92 -9.05 -0.40 -17.89
CA GLY A 92 -9.24 -1.84 -17.76
C GLY A 92 -10.71 -2.16 -17.51
N GLU A 93 -11.26 -3.12 -18.26
CA GLU A 93 -12.47 -3.81 -17.81
C GLU A 93 -12.19 -4.41 -16.45
N SER A 94 -13.12 -4.21 -15.51
CA SER A 94 -13.02 -4.71 -14.13
C SER A 94 -12.84 -6.24 -14.14
N LYS A 95 -11.59 -6.69 -14.26
CA LYS A 95 -11.20 -8.11 -14.14
C LYS A 95 -11.12 -8.65 -12.70
N PRO A 96 -11.42 -7.86 -11.63
CA PRO A 96 -11.54 -8.44 -10.28
C PRO A 96 -12.61 -9.52 -10.16
N LEU A 97 -13.59 -9.56 -11.09
CA LEU A 97 -14.72 -10.49 -11.02
C LEU A 97 -14.30 -11.97 -11.10
N ARG A 98 -13.30 -12.31 -11.92
CA ARG A 98 -12.87 -13.69 -12.10
C ARG A 98 -12.04 -14.24 -10.93
N GLU A 99 -11.25 -13.37 -10.32
CA GLU A 99 -10.42 -13.73 -9.16
C GLU A 99 -11.24 -13.77 -7.86
N ILE A 100 -12.34 -13.00 -7.81
CA ILE A 100 -13.29 -13.03 -6.69
C ILE A 100 -14.17 -14.27 -6.74
N GLU A 101 -14.55 -14.77 -7.91
CA GLU A 101 -15.29 -16.04 -8.05
C GLU A 101 -14.48 -17.24 -7.53
N GLU A 102 -13.15 -17.21 -7.62
CA GLU A 102 -12.28 -18.23 -7.01
C GLU A 102 -12.13 -18.04 -5.49
N ALA A 103 -12.24 -16.81 -4.99
CA ALA A 103 -12.22 -16.49 -3.56
C ALA A 103 -13.56 -16.80 -2.83
N GLU A 104 -14.62 -17.13 -3.55
CA GLU A 104 -15.94 -17.49 -2.95
C GLU A 104 -15.88 -18.68 -1.98
N ARG A 105 -14.82 -19.47 -2.01
CA ARG A 105 -14.63 -20.60 -1.07
C ARG A 105 -14.21 -20.18 0.33
N ASP A 106 -13.60 -19.00 0.49
CA ASP A 106 -13.25 -18.44 1.79
C ASP A 106 -13.72 -16.97 1.85
N HIS A 107 -14.79 -16.71 2.59
CA HIS A 107 -15.36 -15.37 2.75
C HIS A 107 -14.37 -14.29 3.23
N LEU A 108 -13.19 -14.68 3.72
CA LEU A 108 -12.15 -13.78 4.18
C LEU A 108 -10.95 -13.66 3.22
N ALA A 109 -10.91 -14.44 2.15
CA ALA A 109 -9.82 -14.38 1.17
C ALA A 109 -9.78 -13.03 0.44
N GLY A 110 -10.95 -12.45 0.15
CA GLY A 110 -11.06 -11.10 -0.43
C GLY A 110 -10.49 -9.98 0.43
N ALA A 111 -10.28 -10.23 1.73
CA ALA A 111 -9.60 -9.26 2.60
C ALA A 111 -8.10 -9.14 2.29
N VAL A 112 -7.47 -10.21 1.80
CA VAL A 112 -6.08 -10.20 1.37
C VAL A 112 -5.98 -9.57 -0.01
N PHE A 113 -6.72 -10.11 -0.95
CA PHE A 113 -6.81 -9.62 -2.33
C PHE A 113 -8.28 -9.47 -2.74
N PRO A 114 -8.71 -8.32 -3.29
CA PRO A 114 -7.90 -7.16 -3.69
C PRO A 114 -7.74 -6.06 -2.65
N LEU A 115 -8.31 -6.21 -1.43
CA LEU A 115 -8.42 -5.09 -0.50
C LEU A 115 -7.10 -4.74 0.21
N ALA A 116 -6.44 -5.70 0.90
CA ALA A 116 -5.16 -5.39 1.55
C ALA A 116 -4.07 -5.10 0.51
N MET A 117 -4.01 -5.93 -0.53
CA MET A 117 -3.11 -5.76 -1.66
C MET A 117 -3.90 -5.91 -2.97
N PRO A 118 -3.79 -5.04 -3.95
CA PRO A 118 -2.95 -3.84 -3.99
C PRO A 118 -3.64 -2.54 -3.52
N SER A 119 -4.86 -2.61 -2.94
CA SER A 119 -5.63 -1.38 -2.67
C SER A 119 -5.03 -0.55 -1.52
N ILE A 120 -4.93 -1.11 -0.30
CA ILE A 120 -4.41 -0.38 0.87
C ILE A 120 -2.87 -0.35 0.83
N ALA A 121 -2.22 -1.52 0.80
CA ALA A 121 -0.78 -1.63 0.60
C ALA A 121 -0.46 -1.59 -0.90
N SER A 122 -0.71 -0.45 -1.53
CA SER A 122 -0.43 -0.23 -2.93
C SER A 122 1.07 -0.15 -3.20
N PRO A 123 1.54 -0.40 -4.42
CA PRO A 123 2.95 -0.16 -4.78
C PRO A 123 3.41 1.25 -4.44
N GLY A 124 2.51 2.24 -4.52
CA GLY A 124 2.79 3.61 -4.13
C GLY A 124 2.94 3.81 -2.63
N ALA A 125 2.10 3.15 -1.84
CA ALA A 125 2.21 3.19 -0.39
C ALA A 125 3.53 2.55 0.09
N MET A 126 3.92 1.42 -0.50
CA MET A 126 5.21 0.76 -0.23
C MET A 126 6.38 1.68 -0.57
N LEU A 127 6.34 2.31 -1.75
CA LEU A 127 7.36 3.25 -2.20
C LEU A 127 7.44 4.47 -1.28
N ALA A 128 6.31 5.07 -0.92
CA ALA A 128 6.25 6.24 -0.05
C ALA A 128 6.86 5.96 1.33
N VAL A 129 6.56 4.79 1.91
CA VAL A 129 7.10 4.36 3.20
C VAL A 129 8.63 4.23 3.14
N VAL A 130 9.19 3.63 2.08
CA VAL A 130 10.64 3.50 1.88
C VAL A 130 11.31 4.86 1.74
N ILE A 131 10.74 5.77 0.94
CA ILE A 131 11.29 7.12 0.73
C ILE A 131 11.27 7.94 2.03
N LEU A 132 10.18 7.86 2.79
CA LEU A 132 10.08 8.58 4.07
C LEU A 132 11.13 8.10 5.07
N THR A 133 11.41 6.79 5.09
CA THR A 133 12.44 6.21 5.97
C THR A 133 13.84 6.66 5.57
N ASP A 134 14.15 6.70 4.28
CA ASP A 134 15.46 7.09 3.77
C ASP A 134 15.76 8.57 4.07
N ASN A 135 14.79 9.46 3.84
CA ASN A 135 14.93 10.89 4.15
C ASN A 135 15.21 11.15 5.65
N HIS A 136 14.68 10.30 6.55
CA HIS A 136 14.97 10.40 7.98
C HIS A 136 16.39 9.95 8.32
N THR A 137 16.91 8.93 7.67
CA THR A 137 18.28 8.44 7.92
C THR A 137 19.32 9.45 7.44
N GLU A 138 19.13 10.09 6.29
CA GLU A 138 20.00 11.16 5.80
C GLU A 138 19.97 12.39 6.70
N SER A 139 18.80 12.83 7.15
CA SER A 139 18.66 13.99 8.06
C SER A 139 19.35 13.78 9.41
N LEU A 140 19.35 12.55 9.94
CA LEU A 140 20.07 12.23 11.20
C LEU A 140 21.59 12.16 11.00
N ALA A 141 22.05 11.71 9.82
CA ALA A 141 23.47 11.68 9.49
C ALA A 141 24.05 13.08 9.33
N ASP A 142 23.30 14.01 8.72
CA ASP A 142 23.70 15.42 8.55
C ASP A 142 23.73 16.21 9.88
N GLN A 143 22.93 15.81 10.87
CA GLN A 143 22.94 16.43 12.21
C GLN A 143 24.08 15.91 13.11
N ALA A 144 24.72 14.80 12.74
CA ALA A 144 25.81 14.17 13.50
C ALA A 144 27.21 14.60 13.02
N THR A 145 27.33 15.37 11.95
CA THR A 145 28.56 15.96 11.41
C THR A 145 28.64 17.43 11.69
#